data_e923c44aa462a15c0269c5472e5a1c93
#
_entry.id   e923c44aa462a15c0269c5472e5a1c93
#
_cell.length_a   1.000
_cell.length_b   1.000
_cell.length_c   1.000
_cell.angle_alpha   90.00
_cell.angle_beta   90.00
_cell.angle_gamma   90.00
#
_symmetry.space_group_name_H-M   'P 1'
#
loop_
_entity.id
_entity.type
_entity.pdbx_description
1 polymer ?
#
loop_
_entity_poly.entity_id
_entity_poly.type
_entity_poly.pdbx_seq_one_letter_code
_entity_poly.pdbx_strand_id
1 'polypeptide(L)' 'MIDVSLKGVRCRAAGEICEIDGTIGAATEGTIVYELEGEGGQLVNVHWDDGTRSLVSSEEIIITDGVTWH' A
#
# COMPACT_ATOMS: atom_id res chain seq x y z
N MET A 1 -6.00 4.80 -14.96
CA MET A 1 -7.32 4.93 -14.33
C MET A 1 -7.17 4.80 -12.82
N ILE A 2 -7.79 5.69 -12.07
CA ILE A 2 -7.73 5.63 -10.60
C ILE A 2 -8.88 4.77 -10.11
N ASP A 3 -8.55 3.84 -9.24
CA ASP A 3 -9.52 2.95 -8.65
C ASP A 3 -9.54 3.18 -7.15
N VAL A 4 -10.71 3.42 -6.59
CA VAL A 4 -10.85 3.67 -5.16
C VAL A 4 -11.60 2.55 -4.45
N SER A 5 -11.73 1.40 -5.09
CA SER A 5 -12.47 0.28 -4.50
C SER A 5 -11.82 -0.23 -3.22
N LEU A 6 -10.51 -0.06 -3.07
CA LEU A 6 -9.80 -0.46 -1.86
C LEU A 6 -9.57 0.68 -0.89
N LYS A 7 -10.17 1.85 -1.14
CA LYS A 7 -9.98 2.99 -0.25
C LYS A 7 -10.39 2.64 1.18
N GLY A 8 -9.49 2.91 2.11
CA GLY A 8 -9.74 2.61 3.51
C GLY A 8 -9.33 1.21 3.94
N VAL A 9 -8.92 0.37 3.01
CA VAL A 9 -8.50 -0.98 3.35
C VAL A 9 -7.11 -0.94 4.00
N ARG A 10 -6.94 -1.68 5.06
CA ARG A 10 -5.65 -1.73 5.77
C ARG A 10 -4.71 -2.70 5.08
N CYS A 11 -3.43 -2.36 5.14
CA CYS A 11 -2.39 -3.20 4.55
C CYS A 11 -1.11 -3.05 5.35
N ARG A 12 -0.11 -3.82 4.99
CA ARG A 12 1.22 -3.68 5.57
C ARG A 12 2.26 -3.90 4.47
N ALA A 13 3.45 -3.39 4.68
CA ALA A 13 4.55 -3.62 3.75
C ALA A 13 4.94 -5.09 3.77
N ALA A 14 5.03 -5.72 2.61
CA ALA A 14 5.43 -7.11 2.51
C ALA A 14 6.92 -7.27 2.81
N GLY A 15 7.70 -6.21 2.59
CA GLY A 15 9.12 -6.19 2.86
C GLY A 15 9.56 -4.74 2.92
N GLU A 16 10.84 -4.52 3.03
CA GLU A 16 11.37 -3.16 3.06
C GLU A 16 11.16 -2.48 1.71
N ILE A 17 10.62 -1.27 1.75
CA ILE A 17 10.37 -0.48 0.54
C ILE A 17 11.27 0.74 0.55
N CYS A 18 12.13 0.85 -0.47
CA CYS A 18 13.04 1.99 -0.57
C CYS A 18 12.34 3.16 -1.25
N GLU A 19 12.41 4.31 -0.64
CA GLU A 19 11.84 5.54 -1.16
C GLU A 19 12.93 6.59 -1.28
N ILE A 20 12.67 7.63 -2.04
CA ILE A 20 13.62 8.72 -2.20
C ILE A 20 13.91 9.39 -0.86
N ASP A 21 12.88 9.57 -0.06
CA ASP A 21 12.98 10.27 1.22
C ASP A 21 13.26 9.35 2.40
N GLY A 22 13.46 8.07 2.16
CA GLY A 22 13.70 7.15 3.24
C GLY A 22 13.24 5.74 2.89
N THR A 23 13.11 4.91 3.89
CA THR A 23 12.74 3.52 3.71
C THR A 23 11.53 3.19 4.58
N ILE A 24 10.58 2.47 4.00
CA ILE A 24 9.45 1.94 4.75
C ILE A 24 9.87 0.56 5.24
N GLY A 25 9.89 0.36 6.53
CA GLY A 25 10.30 -0.91 7.10
C GLY A 25 9.29 -2.01 6.83
N ALA A 26 9.78 -3.24 6.76
CA ALA A 26 8.92 -4.39 6.59
C ALA A 26 7.87 -4.44 7.69
N ALA A 27 6.68 -4.87 7.35
CA ALA A 27 5.54 -4.97 8.26
C ALA A 27 4.99 -3.62 8.77
N THR A 28 5.45 -2.49 8.22
CA THR A 28 4.85 -1.19 8.52
C THR A 28 3.41 -1.22 8.02
N GLU A 29 2.48 -0.80 8.85
CA GLU A 29 1.07 -0.83 8.50
C GLU A 29 0.64 0.51 7.91
N GLY A 30 -0.38 0.44 7.08
CA GLY A 30 -0.92 1.64 6.44
C GLY A 30 -2.33 1.41 5.93
N THR A 31 -2.86 2.44 5.28
CA THR A 31 -4.20 2.41 4.73
C THR A 31 -4.14 2.76 3.25
N ILE A 32 -4.80 1.97 2.44
CA ILE A 32 -4.85 2.22 1.00
C ILE A 32 -5.80 3.38 0.72
N VAL A 33 -5.35 4.31 -0.12
CA VAL A 33 -6.14 5.47 -0.51
C VAL A 33 -6.76 5.27 -1.88
N TYR A 34 -5.96 4.79 -2.84
CA TYR A 34 -6.46 4.49 -4.17
C TYR A 34 -5.46 3.58 -4.89
N GLU A 35 -5.89 3.05 -6.01
CA GLU A 35 -5.04 2.28 -6.89
C GLU A 35 -4.94 3.00 -8.23
N LEU A 36 -3.81 2.84 -8.90
CA LEU A 36 -3.55 3.48 -10.18
C LEU A 36 -2.97 2.43 -11.11
N GLU A 37 -3.58 2.29 -12.29
CA GLU A 37 -3.08 1.37 -13.29
C GLU A 37 -2.02 2.08 -14.13
N GLY A 38 -0.85 1.50 -14.18
CA GLY A 38 0.28 2.05 -14.92
C GLY A 38 0.86 1.04 -15.89
N GLU A 39 1.85 1.46 -16.66
CA GLU A 39 2.48 0.59 -17.67
C GLU A 39 3.16 -0.62 -17.07
N GLY A 40 3.70 -0.50 -15.90
CA GLY A 40 4.39 -1.59 -15.24
C GLY A 40 3.51 -2.44 -14.36
N GLY A 41 2.20 -2.20 -14.38
CA GLY A 41 1.25 -2.91 -13.54
C GLY A 41 0.48 -1.95 -12.66
N GLN A 42 -0.11 -2.49 -11.62
CA GLN A 42 -0.94 -1.71 -10.73
C GLN A 42 -0.13 -1.12 -9.60
N LEU A 43 -0.34 0.17 -9.35
CA LEU A 43 0.29 0.87 -8.24
C LEU A 43 -0.75 1.20 -7.19
N VAL A 44 -0.33 1.25 -5.94
CA VAL A 44 -1.21 1.49 -4.82
C VAL A 44 -0.68 2.66 -4.02
N ASN A 45 -1.52 3.64 -3.76
CA ASN A 45 -1.16 4.75 -2.89
C ASN A 45 -1.51 4.37 -1.47
N VAL A 46 -0.50 4.35 -0.60
CA VAL A 46 -0.66 3.93 0.78
C VAL A 46 -0.27 5.07 1.71
N HIS A 47 -1.12 5.34 2.69
CA HIS A 47 -0.78 6.24 3.79
C HIS A 47 -0.33 5.36 4.95
N TRP A 48 0.95 5.41 5.25
CA TRP A 48 1.50 4.60 6.32
C TRP A 48 1.18 5.23 7.68
N ASP A 49 1.09 4.39 8.69
CA ASP A 49 0.72 4.84 10.03
C ASP A 49 1.76 5.78 10.66
N ASP A 50 2.98 5.79 10.13
CA ASP A 50 4.00 6.71 10.61
C ASP A 50 3.86 8.13 10.03
N GLY A 51 2.84 8.37 9.23
CA GLY A 51 2.58 9.67 8.63
C GLY A 51 3.13 9.85 7.22
N THR A 52 3.85 8.88 6.70
CA THR A 52 4.37 8.96 5.35
C THR A 52 3.38 8.38 4.33
N ARG A 53 3.62 8.66 3.06
CA ARG A 53 2.79 8.17 1.97
C ARG A 53 3.69 7.63 0.87
N SER A 54 3.24 6.59 0.21
CA SER A 54 4.01 5.99 -0.88
C SER A 54 3.09 5.50 -1.98
N LEU A 55 3.61 5.53 -3.19
CA LEU A 55 2.96 4.89 -4.33
C LEU A 55 3.81 3.68 -4.65
N VAL A 56 3.29 2.50 -4.39
CA VAL A 56 4.05 1.26 -4.46
C VAL A 56 3.35 0.25 -5.36
N SER A 57 4.09 -0.75 -5.80
CA SER A 57 3.52 -1.86 -6.53
C SER A 57 2.62 -2.68 -5.62
N SER A 58 1.54 -3.21 -6.17
CA SER A 58 0.63 -4.04 -5.38
C SER A 58 1.32 -5.26 -4.78
N GLU A 59 2.45 -5.67 -5.35
CA GLU A 59 3.21 -6.80 -4.83
C GLU A 59 4.02 -6.44 -3.58
N GLU A 60 4.18 -5.16 -3.30
CA GLU A 60 4.97 -4.70 -2.16
C GLU A 60 4.17 -4.60 -0.87
N ILE A 61 2.89 -4.86 -0.94
CA ILE A 61 2.02 -4.80 0.24
C ILE A 61 1.21 -6.08 0.39
N ILE A 62 0.75 -6.31 1.61
CA ILE A 62 -0.16 -7.41 1.93
C ILE A 62 -1.40 -6.77 2.53
N ILE A 63 -2.55 -7.10 1.99
CA ILE A 63 -3.82 -6.58 2.50
C ILE A 63 -4.16 -7.33 3.78
N THR A 64 -4.40 -6.59 4.84
CA THR A 64 -4.67 -7.16 6.15
C THR A 64 -6.09 -6.94 6.62
N ASP A 65 -6.79 -5.97 6.01
CA ASP A 65 -8.16 -5.66 6.38
C ASP A 65 -9.10 -6.43 5.47
N GLY A 66 -10.27 -6.76 5.96
CA GLY A 66 -11.26 -7.48 5.19
C GLY A 66 -10.96 -8.94 5.03
N VAL A 67 -9.86 -9.35 5.53
CA VAL A 67 -9.53 -10.73 5.55
C VAL A 67 -10.22 -11.28 6.74
N THR A 68 -11.44 -11.46 6.61
CA THR A 68 -12.12 -12.05 7.68
C THR A 68 -12.40 -13.41 7.31
N TRP A 69 -12.28 -14.15 8.19
CA TRP A 69 -12.61 -15.41 8.08
C TRP A 69 -13.32 -15.66 9.27
N HIS A 70 -14.11 -16.36 9.13
CA HIS A 70 -14.87 -16.77 10.23
C HIS A 70 -15.16 -18.18 10.06
#